data_92f5a1dd3200c5a60c70f2eb60f1c14d
#
_entry.id   92f5a1dd3200c5a60c70f2eb60f1c14d
#
_cell.length_a   1.000
_cell.length_b   1.000
_cell.length_c   1.000
_cell.angle_alpha   90.00
_cell.angle_beta   90.00
_cell.angle_gamma   90.00
#
_symmetry.space_group_name_H-M   'P 1'
#
loop_
_entity.id
_entity.type
_entity.pdbx_description
1 polymer ?
#
loop_
_entity_poly.entity_id
_entity_poly.type
_entity_poly.pdbx_seq_one_letter_code
_entity_poly.pdbx_strand_id
1 'polypeptide(L)'
;MRARMALLTGGIQVELREVVLRDRPDHMMEISPKGTVPVLLLPDGTVIEESLDIMLWSLDETYLVGDWEELIAGNDGDFKHHLDRYKYNNRYENPLAPEAHRDNVVEFLERYDKRLMQTPYLCGEDCTIADHALAPFVRQFANTDRSWFAKLPLPNLHRWLSSILTSKVFLDCMVKHPQWKSGDEPVFFGE
;
A
#
# COMPACT_ATOMS: atom_id res chain seq x y z
N MET A 1 2.21 -3.63 -3.05
CA MET A 1 2.71 -2.24 -3.16
C MET A 1 3.41 -1.80 -1.88
N ARG A 2 2.76 -1.76 -0.71
CA ARG A 2 3.38 -1.35 0.56
C ARG A 2 4.76 -1.98 0.77
N ALA A 3 4.85 -3.31 0.83
CA ALA A 3 6.11 -4.01 1.04
C ALA A 3 7.17 -3.69 -0.02
N ARG A 4 6.79 -3.61 -1.30
CA ARG A 4 7.72 -3.26 -2.38
C ARG A 4 8.27 -1.84 -2.24
N MET A 5 7.42 -0.86 -1.89
CA MET A 5 7.88 0.52 -1.65
C MET A 5 8.84 0.56 -0.46
N ALA A 6 8.55 -0.15 0.63
CA ALA A 6 9.41 -0.19 1.80
C ALA A 6 10.77 -0.83 1.51
N LEU A 7 10.80 -1.96 0.78
CA LEU A 7 12.05 -2.61 0.34
C LEU A 7 12.92 -1.67 -0.50
N LEU A 8 12.31 -0.97 -1.48
CA LEU A 8 13.01 0.01 -2.31
C LEU A 8 13.55 1.18 -1.47
N THR A 9 12.75 1.69 -0.55
CA THR A 9 13.13 2.82 0.33
C THR A 9 14.23 2.42 1.30
N GLY A 10 14.17 1.21 1.86
CA GLY A 10 15.20 0.66 2.74
C GLY A 10 16.45 0.16 2.01
N GLY A 11 16.49 0.23 0.66
CA GLY A 11 17.62 -0.24 -0.14
C GLY A 11 17.86 -1.75 -0.02
N ILE A 12 16.79 -2.52 0.19
CA ILE A 12 16.89 -3.97 0.41
C ILE A 12 16.60 -4.71 -0.89
N GLN A 13 17.60 -5.45 -1.37
CA GLN A 13 17.45 -6.30 -2.54
C GLN A 13 16.88 -7.67 -2.16
N VAL A 14 15.89 -8.13 -2.92
CA VAL A 14 15.26 -9.45 -2.77
C VAL A 14 15.11 -10.16 -4.11
N GLU A 15 15.07 -11.49 -4.10
CA GLU A 15 14.57 -12.27 -5.23
C GLU A 15 13.06 -12.13 -5.30
N LEU A 16 12.56 -11.56 -6.39
CA LEU A 16 11.13 -11.34 -6.62
C LEU A 16 10.53 -12.53 -7.35
N ARG A 17 9.54 -13.16 -6.73
CA ARG A 17 8.70 -14.19 -7.34
C ARG A 17 7.29 -13.65 -7.51
N GLU A 18 6.95 -13.15 -8.71
CA GLU A 18 5.60 -12.64 -8.99
C GLU A 18 4.59 -13.78 -9.01
N VAL A 19 3.48 -13.60 -8.29
CA VAL A 19 2.49 -14.65 -8.06
C VAL A 19 1.13 -14.27 -8.64
N VAL A 20 0.49 -15.22 -9.31
CA VAL A 20 -0.92 -15.14 -9.70
C VAL A 20 -1.75 -15.88 -8.66
N LEU A 21 -2.62 -15.18 -7.93
CA LEU A 21 -3.35 -15.74 -6.77
C LEU A 21 -4.27 -16.94 -7.09
N ARG A 22 -4.69 -17.11 -8.34
CA ARG A 22 -5.45 -18.28 -8.79
C ARG A 22 -4.57 -19.50 -9.10
N ASP A 23 -3.25 -19.29 -9.17
CA ASP A 23 -2.25 -20.30 -9.57
C ASP A 23 -1.01 -20.08 -8.69
N ARG A 24 -1.16 -20.41 -7.39
CA ARG A 24 -0.11 -20.22 -6.38
C ARG A 24 0.95 -21.29 -6.51
N PRO A 25 2.25 -20.94 -6.48
CA PRO A 25 3.33 -21.94 -6.43
C PRO A 25 3.27 -22.77 -5.14
N ASP A 26 3.54 -24.09 -5.25
CA ASP A 26 3.56 -25.02 -4.11
C ASP A 26 4.48 -24.51 -2.99
N HIS A 27 5.69 -24.06 -3.36
CA HIS A 27 6.64 -23.50 -2.39
C HIS A 27 6.08 -22.30 -1.60
N MET A 28 5.25 -21.45 -2.23
CA MET A 28 4.58 -20.38 -1.50
C MET A 28 3.61 -20.94 -0.45
N MET A 29 2.87 -22.00 -0.79
CA MET A 29 1.91 -22.62 0.11
C MET A 29 2.58 -23.40 1.25
N GLU A 30 3.80 -23.92 1.04
CA GLU A 30 4.62 -24.55 2.06
C GLU A 30 5.10 -23.54 3.12
N ILE A 31 5.56 -22.35 2.71
CA ILE A 31 6.08 -21.34 3.63
C ILE A 31 4.98 -20.44 4.23
N SER A 32 3.85 -20.28 3.54
CA SER A 32 2.71 -19.44 3.97
C SER A 32 1.38 -20.10 3.59
N PRO A 33 0.84 -20.98 4.44
CA PRO A 33 -0.41 -21.70 4.18
C PRO A 33 -1.64 -20.79 4.00
N LYS A 34 -1.60 -19.54 4.48
CA LYS A 34 -2.64 -18.52 4.23
C LYS A 34 -2.81 -18.25 2.74
N GLY A 35 -1.76 -18.44 1.93
CA GLY A 35 -1.78 -18.20 0.48
C GLY A 35 -2.09 -16.75 0.10
N THR A 36 -1.81 -15.80 0.98
CA THR A 36 -1.95 -14.36 0.75
C THR A 36 -0.62 -13.73 0.34
N VAL A 37 -0.66 -12.56 -0.28
CA VAL A 37 0.53 -11.79 -0.66
C VAL A 37 0.49 -10.42 -0.01
N PRO A 38 1.64 -9.86 0.38
CA PRO A 38 3.01 -10.35 0.17
C PRO A 38 3.43 -11.44 1.17
N VAL A 39 4.47 -12.21 0.81
CA VAL A 39 5.22 -13.09 1.70
C VAL A 39 6.70 -12.79 1.49
N LEU A 40 7.47 -12.61 2.56
CA LEU A 40 8.91 -12.44 2.54
C LEU A 40 9.56 -13.59 3.32
N LEU A 41 10.43 -14.35 2.65
CA LEU A 41 11.25 -15.39 3.27
C LEU A 41 12.67 -14.86 3.46
N LEU A 42 13.15 -14.84 4.69
CA LEU A 42 14.51 -14.43 5.03
C LEU A 42 15.51 -15.60 4.88
N PRO A 43 16.82 -15.30 4.74
CA PRO A 43 17.85 -16.35 4.59
C PRO A 43 17.95 -17.33 5.76
N ASP A 44 17.51 -16.93 6.95
CA ASP A 44 17.48 -17.79 8.16
C ASP A 44 16.23 -18.67 8.24
N GLY A 45 15.34 -18.59 7.25
CA GLY A 45 14.07 -19.31 7.19
C GLY A 45 12.89 -18.59 7.84
N THR A 46 13.09 -17.40 8.41
CA THR A 46 11.99 -16.60 8.96
C THR A 46 11.05 -16.15 7.85
N VAL A 47 9.74 -16.29 8.08
CA VAL A 47 8.68 -15.85 7.14
C VAL A 47 7.93 -14.66 7.70
N ILE A 48 7.82 -13.60 6.90
CA ILE A 48 7.05 -12.39 7.21
C ILE A 48 5.87 -12.30 6.21
N GLU A 49 4.64 -12.38 6.69
CA GLU A 49 3.44 -12.55 5.85
C GLU A 49 2.61 -11.27 5.65
N GLU A 50 2.69 -10.30 6.58
CA GLU A 50 1.89 -9.09 6.48
C GLU A 50 2.68 -7.93 5.87
N SER A 51 2.01 -7.14 5.04
CA SER A 51 2.69 -6.02 4.37
C SER A 51 3.25 -4.99 5.33
N LEU A 52 2.58 -4.75 6.46
CA LEU A 52 3.06 -3.82 7.49
C LEU A 52 4.30 -4.37 8.19
N ASP A 53 4.33 -5.67 8.52
CA ASP A 53 5.47 -6.29 9.16
C ASP A 53 6.70 -6.27 8.24
N ILE A 54 6.52 -6.48 6.94
CA ILE A 54 7.59 -6.31 5.95
C ILE A 54 8.08 -4.86 5.90
N MET A 55 7.19 -3.88 5.98
CA MET A 55 7.58 -2.46 6.02
C MET A 55 8.41 -2.15 7.26
N LEU A 56 7.97 -2.60 8.45
CA LEU A 56 8.67 -2.40 9.71
C LEU A 56 10.04 -3.10 9.74
N TRP A 57 10.15 -4.26 9.10
CA TRP A 57 11.42 -4.95 8.93
C TRP A 57 12.37 -4.24 7.95
N SER A 58 11.81 -3.59 6.93
CA SER A 58 12.57 -2.98 5.82
C SER A 58 13.06 -1.56 6.11
N LEU A 59 12.40 -0.83 7.00
CA LEU A 59 12.63 0.59 7.25
C LEU A 59 13.28 0.78 8.61
N ASP A 60 14.26 1.66 8.68
CA ASP A 60 14.88 2.06 9.94
C ASP A 60 14.03 3.09 10.70
N GLU A 61 14.47 3.43 11.93
CA GLU A 61 13.75 4.33 12.84
C GLU A 61 13.51 5.74 12.28
N THR A 62 14.29 6.17 11.30
CA THR A 62 14.13 7.50 10.68
C THR A 62 12.84 7.62 9.87
N TYR A 63 12.29 6.50 9.42
CA TYR A 63 10.99 6.44 8.74
C TYR A 63 9.81 6.23 9.71
N LEU A 64 10.07 5.86 10.96
CA LEU A 64 9.06 5.54 11.99
C LEU A 64 8.81 6.74 12.90
N VAL A 65 8.42 7.88 12.33
CA VAL A 65 8.24 9.14 13.05
C VAL A 65 6.78 9.60 13.05
N GLY A 66 6.43 10.41 14.04
CA GLY A 66 5.08 10.94 14.20
C GLY A 66 4.09 9.88 14.68
N ASP A 67 2.83 10.10 14.38
CA ASP A 67 1.70 9.24 14.77
C ASP A 67 1.33 8.23 13.66
N TRP A 68 2.36 7.68 12.99
CA TRP A 68 2.20 6.73 11.87
C TRP A 68 1.35 5.50 12.24
N GLU A 69 1.44 5.01 13.49
CA GLU A 69 0.68 3.86 13.97
C GLU A 69 -0.83 4.13 13.92
N GLU A 70 -1.26 5.30 14.43
CA GLU A 70 -2.66 5.71 14.42
C GLU A 70 -3.18 5.90 12.99
N LEU A 71 -2.38 6.52 12.12
CA LEU A 71 -2.71 6.71 10.71
C LEU A 71 -2.89 5.39 9.98
N ILE A 72 -1.98 4.44 10.18
CA ILE A 72 -2.05 3.12 9.55
C ILE A 72 -3.21 2.30 10.12
N ALA A 73 -3.42 2.33 11.43
CA ALA A 73 -4.55 1.63 12.06
C ALA A 73 -5.90 2.14 11.53
N GLY A 74 -6.08 3.45 11.42
CA GLY A 74 -7.29 4.05 10.83
C GLY A 74 -7.47 3.68 9.36
N ASN A 75 -6.38 3.65 8.60
CA ASN A 75 -6.42 3.24 7.20
C ASN A 75 -6.76 1.74 7.02
N ASP A 76 -6.16 0.87 7.80
CA ASP A 76 -6.35 -0.60 7.68
C ASP A 76 -7.68 -1.05 8.28
N GLY A 77 -8.25 -0.25 9.18
CA GLY A 77 -9.60 -0.41 9.73
C GLY A 77 -10.68 0.22 8.85
N ASP A 78 -11.21 1.36 9.31
CA ASP A 78 -12.41 1.98 8.76
C ASP A 78 -12.24 2.49 7.32
N PHE A 79 -11.10 3.12 7.00
CA PHE A 79 -10.86 3.57 5.63
C PHE A 79 -10.95 2.41 4.63
N LYS A 80 -10.22 1.32 4.89
CA LYS A 80 -10.21 0.14 4.03
C LYS A 80 -11.58 -0.55 4.00
N HIS A 81 -12.27 -0.63 5.14
CA HIS A 81 -13.62 -1.16 5.21
C HIS A 81 -14.57 -0.45 4.23
N HIS A 82 -14.56 0.87 4.24
CA HIS A 82 -15.41 1.67 3.37
C HIS A 82 -14.92 1.68 1.91
N LEU A 83 -13.62 1.75 1.68
CA LEU A 83 -13.02 1.66 0.34
C LEU A 83 -13.43 0.36 -0.38
N ASP A 84 -13.31 -0.78 0.31
CA ASP A 84 -13.62 -2.09 -0.29
C ASP A 84 -15.12 -2.17 -0.65
N ARG A 85 -16.02 -1.65 0.18
CA ARG A 85 -17.47 -1.63 -0.07
C ARG A 85 -17.88 -0.62 -1.15
N TYR A 86 -17.19 0.48 -1.25
CA TYR A 86 -17.38 1.42 -2.35
C TYR A 86 -16.94 0.81 -3.68
N LYS A 87 -15.76 0.19 -3.72
CA LYS A 87 -15.17 -0.33 -4.94
C LYS A 87 -15.76 -1.67 -5.40
N TYR A 88 -16.08 -2.55 -4.44
CA TYR A 88 -16.50 -3.92 -4.66
C TYR A 88 -17.85 -4.21 -4.02
N ASN A 89 -18.79 -3.28 -4.13
CA ASN A 89 -20.10 -3.34 -3.48
C ASN A 89 -20.86 -4.66 -3.71
N ASN A 90 -20.67 -5.26 -4.87
CA ASN A 90 -21.30 -6.54 -5.23
C ASN A 90 -20.72 -7.77 -4.50
N ARG A 91 -19.68 -7.60 -3.71
CA ARG A 91 -19.07 -8.69 -2.91
C ARG A 91 -19.57 -8.73 -1.47
N TYR A 92 -20.32 -7.73 -1.06
CA TYR A 92 -20.78 -7.58 0.30
C TYR A 92 -22.30 -7.48 0.36
N GLU A 93 -22.90 -8.21 1.30
CA GLU A 93 -24.26 -7.90 1.75
C GLU A 93 -24.19 -6.63 2.58
N ASN A 94 -24.64 -5.51 2.02
CA ASN A 94 -24.41 -4.21 2.62
C ASN A 94 -25.69 -3.37 2.60
N PRO A 95 -26.16 -2.89 3.77
CA PRO A 95 -27.33 -2.02 3.84
C PRO A 95 -27.05 -0.59 3.34
N LEU A 96 -25.78 -0.18 3.20
CA LEU A 96 -25.42 1.16 2.73
C LEU A 96 -25.17 1.19 1.23
N ALA A 97 -25.59 2.27 0.59
CA ALA A 97 -25.25 2.54 -0.80
C ALA A 97 -23.73 2.78 -0.96
N PRO A 98 -23.15 2.46 -2.14
CA PRO A 98 -21.73 2.69 -2.40
C PRO A 98 -21.30 4.14 -2.13
N GLU A 99 -22.14 5.11 -2.46
CA GLU A 99 -21.89 6.54 -2.26
C GLU A 99 -21.75 6.88 -0.77
N ALA A 100 -22.51 6.25 0.14
CA ALA A 100 -22.38 6.45 1.57
C ALA A 100 -21.01 5.93 2.08
N HIS A 101 -20.53 4.81 1.54
CA HIS A 101 -19.18 4.34 1.85
C HIS A 101 -18.10 5.29 1.29
N ARG A 102 -18.29 5.81 0.08
CA ARG A 102 -17.40 6.83 -0.49
C ARG A 102 -17.32 8.06 0.42
N ASP A 103 -18.46 8.56 0.88
CA ASP A 103 -18.52 9.77 1.71
C ASP A 103 -17.83 9.57 3.07
N ASN A 104 -17.94 8.38 3.68
CA ASN A 104 -17.16 8.04 4.86
C ASN A 104 -15.63 8.04 4.59
N VAL A 105 -15.18 7.58 3.40
CA VAL A 105 -13.75 7.69 3.03
C VAL A 105 -13.33 9.15 2.90
N VAL A 106 -14.18 10.03 2.37
CA VAL A 106 -13.87 11.45 2.22
C VAL A 106 -13.53 12.10 3.55
N GLU A 107 -14.17 11.74 4.66
CA GLU A 107 -13.83 12.27 5.99
C GLU A 107 -12.37 11.98 6.40
N PHE A 108 -11.83 10.83 6.00
CA PHE A 108 -10.39 10.53 6.19
C PHE A 108 -9.53 11.40 5.28
N LEU A 109 -9.92 11.54 4.00
CA LEU A 109 -9.17 12.35 3.03
C LEU A 109 -9.10 13.83 3.45
N GLU A 110 -10.18 14.38 4.02
CA GLU A 110 -10.21 15.74 4.56
C GLU A 110 -9.25 15.90 5.75
N ARG A 111 -9.17 14.90 6.63
CA ARG A 111 -8.19 14.88 7.73
C ARG A 111 -6.76 14.83 7.20
N TYR A 112 -6.50 14.04 6.16
CA TYR A 112 -5.18 13.98 5.53
C TYR A 112 -4.85 15.31 4.82
N ASP A 113 -5.77 15.89 4.05
CA ASP A 113 -5.57 17.19 3.40
C ASP A 113 -5.24 18.28 4.40
N LYS A 114 -5.98 18.35 5.52
CA LYS A 114 -5.76 19.32 6.60
C LYS A 114 -4.37 19.15 7.24
N ARG A 115 -3.90 17.93 7.42
CA ARG A 115 -2.55 17.63 7.93
C ARG A 115 -1.49 18.09 6.93
N LEU A 116 -1.67 17.78 5.65
CA LEU A 116 -0.78 18.15 4.55
C LEU A 116 -0.75 19.63 4.21
N MET A 117 -1.57 20.47 4.85
CA MET A 117 -1.41 21.93 4.84
C MET A 117 -0.17 22.39 5.61
N GLN A 118 0.26 21.63 6.62
CA GLN A 118 1.35 22.01 7.52
C GLN A 118 2.70 21.48 7.03
N THR A 119 2.71 20.28 6.45
CA THR A 119 3.91 19.56 6.02
C THR A 119 3.69 18.92 4.65
N PRO A 120 4.76 18.67 3.87
CA PRO A 120 4.65 18.04 2.56
C PRO A 120 4.18 16.57 2.63
N TYR A 121 4.45 15.87 3.75
CA TYR A 121 4.09 14.48 3.99
C TYR A 121 3.26 14.31 5.27
N LEU A 122 2.68 13.12 5.47
CA LEU A 122 1.71 12.87 6.55
C LEU A 122 2.31 13.01 7.95
N CYS A 123 3.59 12.72 8.13
CA CYS A 123 4.27 12.78 9.43
C CYS A 123 5.42 13.79 9.48
N GLY A 124 5.54 14.72 8.53
CA GLY A 124 6.58 15.74 8.58
C GLY A 124 7.11 16.18 7.22
N GLU A 125 8.36 16.61 7.20
CA GLU A 125 9.02 17.14 6.01
C GLU A 125 9.46 16.05 5.04
N ASP A 126 9.73 14.85 5.54
CA ASP A 126 10.20 13.72 4.76
C ASP A 126 9.12 12.64 4.63
N CYS A 127 9.21 11.85 3.53
CA CYS A 127 8.33 10.72 3.28
C CYS A 127 8.61 9.60 4.29
N THR A 128 7.57 9.16 4.98
CA THR A 128 7.64 8.20 6.08
C THR A 128 6.90 6.89 5.77
N ILE A 129 6.92 5.97 6.73
CA ILE A 129 6.13 4.72 6.66
C ILE A 129 4.64 5.00 6.46
N ALA A 130 4.10 6.08 7.06
CA ALA A 130 2.69 6.44 6.90
C ALA A 130 2.35 6.74 5.44
N ASP A 131 3.21 7.49 4.74
CA ASP A 131 3.00 7.84 3.35
C ASP A 131 3.03 6.61 2.44
N HIS A 132 4.02 5.74 2.63
CA HIS A 132 4.11 4.48 1.89
C HIS A 132 2.95 3.52 2.18
N ALA A 133 2.44 3.54 3.40
CA ALA A 133 1.33 2.69 3.81
C ALA A 133 -0.02 3.17 3.28
N LEU A 134 -0.28 4.49 3.29
CA LEU A 134 -1.58 5.06 2.96
C LEU A 134 -1.76 5.35 1.46
N ALA A 135 -0.69 5.79 0.76
CA ALA A 135 -0.78 6.17 -0.65
C ALA A 135 -1.38 5.09 -1.57
N PRO A 136 -1.08 3.79 -1.43
CA PRO A 136 -1.71 2.75 -2.22
C PRO A 136 -3.24 2.70 -2.10
N PHE A 137 -3.78 2.96 -0.92
CA PHE A 137 -5.22 2.93 -0.66
C PHE A 137 -5.90 4.21 -1.15
N VAL A 138 -5.30 5.38 -0.90
CA VAL A 138 -5.80 6.65 -1.45
C VAL A 138 -5.79 6.62 -2.99
N ARG A 139 -4.73 6.10 -3.59
CA ARG A 139 -4.68 5.85 -5.05
C ARG A 139 -5.77 4.89 -5.51
N GLN A 140 -6.03 3.82 -4.77
CA GLN A 140 -7.07 2.86 -5.11
C GLN A 140 -8.45 3.53 -5.09
N PHE A 141 -8.72 4.34 -4.09
CA PHE A 141 -9.93 5.13 -3.97
C PHE A 141 -10.08 6.12 -5.15
N ALA A 142 -9.03 6.90 -5.40
CA ALA A 142 -8.99 7.86 -6.51
C ALA A 142 -9.25 7.20 -7.87
N ASN A 143 -8.76 5.98 -8.09
CA ASN A 143 -8.94 5.24 -9.34
C ASN A 143 -10.34 4.60 -9.48
N THR A 144 -11.17 4.58 -8.45
CA THR A 144 -12.53 4.06 -8.54
C THR A 144 -13.42 5.02 -9.34
N ASP A 145 -13.31 6.33 -9.10
CA ASP A 145 -13.89 7.40 -9.94
C ASP A 145 -12.93 8.60 -9.99
N ARG A 146 -12.08 8.60 -11.02
CA ARG A 146 -11.06 9.64 -11.22
C ARG A 146 -11.64 11.02 -11.43
N SER A 147 -12.74 11.10 -12.18
CA SER A 147 -13.36 12.37 -12.54
C SER A 147 -14.01 13.04 -11.35
N TRP A 148 -14.59 12.25 -10.47
CA TRP A 148 -15.16 12.72 -9.22
C TRP A 148 -14.07 13.08 -8.21
N PHE A 149 -13.08 12.21 -8.02
CA PHE A 149 -11.94 12.46 -7.11
C PHE A 149 -11.20 13.76 -7.46
N ALA A 150 -10.95 14.02 -8.74
CA ALA A 150 -10.25 15.21 -9.19
C ALA A 150 -10.99 16.53 -8.87
N LYS A 151 -12.30 16.46 -8.56
CA LYS A 151 -13.13 17.63 -8.21
C LYS A 151 -13.21 17.86 -6.70
N LEU A 152 -12.67 16.98 -5.88
CA LEU A 152 -12.64 17.17 -4.44
C LEU A 152 -11.79 18.40 -4.09
N PRO A 153 -12.27 19.28 -3.20
CA PRO A 153 -11.54 20.47 -2.80
C PRO A 153 -10.43 20.15 -1.78
N LEU A 154 -9.53 19.22 -2.14
CA LEU A 154 -8.46 18.68 -1.30
C LEU A 154 -7.08 18.89 -1.96
N PRO A 155 -6.64 20.14 -2.16
CA PRO A 155 -5.46 20.46 -2.96
C PRO A 155 -4.15 19.90 -2.40
N ASN A 156 -4.02 19.83 -1.07
CA ASN A 156 -2.82 19.30 -0.43
C ASN A 156 -2.73 17.77 -0.59
N LEU A 157 -3.86 17.07 -0.47
CA LEU A 157 -3.95 15.63 -0.72
C LEU A 157 -3.62 15.31 -2.18
N HIS A 158 -4.13 16.08 -3.13
CA HIS A 158 -3.81 15.89 -4.55
C HIS A 158 -2.31 16.09 -4.83
N ARG A 159 -1.70 17.14 -4.27
CA ARG A 159 -0.26 17.39 -4.35
C ARG A 159 0.54 16.22 -3.78
N TRP A 160 0.22 15.79 -2.56
CA TRP A 160 0.88 14.68 -1.88
C TRP A 160 0.76 13.38 -2.67
N LEU A 161 -0.45 13.02 -3.09
CA LEU A 161 -0.65 11.79 -3.87
C LEU A 161 0.14 11.85 -5.18
N SER A 162 0.13 12.99 -5.88
CA SER A 162 0.89 13.18 -7.10
C SER A 162 2.39 13.02 -6.87
N SER A 163 2.95 13.62 -5.81
CA SER A 163 4.38 13.51 -5.49
C SER A 163 4.82 12.07 -5.27
N ILE A 164 4.01 11.27 -4.57
CA ILE A 164 4.30 9.85 -4.37
C ILE A 164 4.18 9.07 -5.68
N LEU A 165 3.11 9.27 -6.45
CA LEU A 165 2.87 8.52 -7.69
C LEU A 165 3.89 8.81 -8.80
N THR A 166 4.60 9.94 -8.73
CA THR A 166 5.67 10.31 -9.66
C THR A 166 7.07 10.03 -9.12
N SER A 167 7.18 9.58 -7.87
CA SER A 167 8.46 9.23 -7.26
C SER A 167 9.09 8.00 -7.93
N LYS A 168 10.45 7.96 -7.93
CA LYS A 168 11.17 6.79 -8.44
C LYS A 168 10.76 5.50 -7.72
N VAL A 169 10.63 5.55 -6.39
CA VAL A 169 10.19 4.42 -5.56
C VAL A 169 8.85 3.85 -6.03
N PHE A 170 7.88 4.72 -6.30
CA PHE A 170 6.57 4.27 -6.78
C PHE A 170 6.65 3.71 -8.19
N LEU A 171 7.37 4.36 -9.09
CA LEU A 171 7.50 3.92 -10.50
C LEU A 171 8.18 2.56 -10.58
N ASP A 172 9.25 2.36 -9.83
CA ASP A 172 9.96 1.07 -9.75
C ASP A 172 9.08 -0.02 -9.12
N CYS A 173 8.33 0.32 -8.06
CA CYS A 173 7.35 -0.59 -7.45
C CYS A 173 6.28 -1.07 -8.44
N MET A 174 5.96 -0.27 -9.46
CA MET A 174 4.92 -0.54 -10.45
C MET A 174 5.39 -1.29 -11.69
N VAL A 175 6.68 -1.56 -11.80
CA VAL A 175 7.22 -2.42 -12.88
C VAL A 175 6.53 -3.78 -12.82
N LYS A 176 6.05 -4.24 -13.97
CA LYS A 176 5.39 -5.54 -14.10
C LYS A 176 6.44 -6.61 -14.37
N HIS A 177 6.32 -7.70 -13.64
CA HIS A 177 7.15 -8.88 -13.84
C HIS A 177 6.30 -10.05 -14.34
N PRO A 178 6.86 -10.99 -15.11
CA PRO A 178 6.16 -12.22 -15.49
C PRO A 178 5.85 -13.06 -14.24
N GLN A 179 4.80 -13.89 -14.33
CA GLN A 179 4.54 -14.86 -13.29
C GLN A 179 5.74 -15.80 -13.13
N TRP A 180 6.24 -15.94 -11.91
CA TRP A 180 7.33 -16.85 -11.59
C TRP A 180 6.88 -18.32 -11.69
N LYS A 181 7.77 -19.16 -12.19
CA LYS A 181 7.63 -20.63 -12.23
C LYS A 181 8.90 -21.27 -11.69
N SER A 182 8.74 -22.48 -11.12
CA SER A 182 9.90 -23.25 -10.65
C SER A 182 10.89 -23.52 -11.80
N GLY A 183 12.14 -23.14 -11.58
CA GLY A 183 13.21 -23.24 -12.57
C GLY A 183 13.46 -21.97 -13.37
N ASP A 184 12.68 -20.90 -13.19
CA ASP A 184 12.97 -19.61 -13.79
C ASP A 184 14.25 -19.00 -13.19
N GLU A 185 14.95 -18.21 -14.00
CA GLU A 185 16.10 -17.42 -13.55
C GLU A 185 15.66 -16.39 -12.49
N PRO A 186 16.48 -16.14 -11.44
CA PRO A 186 16.14 -15.19 -10.40
C PRO A 186 15.91 -13.77 -10.96
N VAL A 187 14.83 -13.13 -10.53
CA VAL A 187 14.58 -11.71 -10.77
C VAL A 187 14.87 -10.95 -9.48
N PHE A 188 15.79 -10.01 -9.53
CA PHE A 188 16.12 -9.18 -8.38
C PHE A 188 15.32 -7.87 -8.40
N PHE A 189 14.90 -7.45 -7.20
CA PHE A 189 14.12 -6.26 -6.96
C PHE A 189 14.73 -5.49 -5.78
N GLY A 190 14.87 -4.16 -5.91
CA GLY A 190 15.45 -3.32 -4.85
C GLY A 190 16.85 -2.78 -5.17
N GLU A 191 17.22 -2.67 -6.47
CA GLU A 191 18.45 -1.98 -6.91
C GLU A 191 18.25 -0.46 -7.00
#